data_1e0b434d9cbe93d429852a31bc3abb9d
#
_entry.id   1e0b434d9cbe93d429852a31bc3abb9d
#
_cell.length_a   1.000
_cell.length_b   1.000
_cell.length_c   1.000
_cell.angle_alpha   90.00
_cell.angle_beta   90.00
_cell.angle_gamma   90.00
#
_symmetry.space_group_name_H-M   'P 1'
#
loop_
_entity.id
_entity.type
_entity.pdbx_description
1 polymer ?
#
loop_
_entity_poly.entity_id
_entity_poly.type
_entity_poly.pdbx_seq_one_letter_code
_entity_poly.pdbx_strand_id
1 'polypeptide(L)'
;LSKIDVANMLTGSTPVANGGTGLTSGTSGQFLKFTGSTTLASAADNAGKINQVIQGTRRGEVTTTSNSFSAFTDLSVSITPTATSSKILVEAEVHCHTAAGQAAYMDLQRVISGGSTTQLAYTADNNAIQGFSYRIGFANTTSANGLGYLRIPMTWLDSPNTTSACTYSPVGKSETNGQTSYFFNNGNISTITVSEVLA
;
A
#
# COMPACT_ATOMS: atom_id res chain seq x y z
N LEU A 1 50.99 6.75 31.34
CA LEU A 1 50.52 7.48 30.17
C LEU A 1 49.51 8.51 30.64
N SER A 2 49.87 9.80 30.57
CA SER A 2 48.95 10.89 30.86
C SER A 2 47.79 10.87 29.88
N LYS A 3 46.59 11.02 30.36
CA LYS A 3 45.40 11.19 29.50
C LYS A 3 45.59 12.48 28.72
N ILE A 4 45.45 12.42 27.40
CA ILE A 4 45.39 13.61 26.55
C ILE A 4 44.02 14.22 26.74
N ASP A 5 43.91 15.45 27.24
CA ASP A 5 42.69 16.19 27.33
C ASP A 5 42.37 16.80 25.96
N VAL A 6 41.56 16.07 25.19
CA VAL A 6 41.20 16.44 23.82
C VAL A 6 40.40 17.73 23.80
N ALA A 7 39.63 18.06 24.87
CA ALA A 7 38.85 19.30 24.96
C ALA A 7 39.71 20.55 25.00
N ASN A 8 40.91 20.47 25.56
CA ASN A 8 41.80 21.61 25.74
C ASN A 8 42.97 21.65 24.75
N MET A 9 43.20 20.56 24.01
CA MET A 9 44.38 20.43 23.12
C MET A 9 44.04 20.52 21.62
N LEU A 10 42.77 20.44 21.23
CA LEU A 10 42.39 20.52 19.84
C LEU A 10 41.50 21.76 19.60
N THR A 11 41.91 22.60 18.68
CA THR A 11 41.06 23.69 18.16
C THR A 11 40.41 23.22 16.87
N GLY A 12 39.06 23.29 16.82
CA GLY A 12 38.28 22.83 15.67
C GLY A 12 37.90 21.36 15.74
N SER A 13 37.42 20.80 14.62
CA SER A 13 37.01 19.39 14.53
C SER A 13 38.21 18.48 14.17
N THR A 14 38.30 17.33 14.82
CA THR A 14 39.27 16.30 14.42
C THR A 14 38.91 15.71 13.07
N PRO A 15 39.79 15.73 12.05
CA PRO A 15 39.54 15.14 10.75
C PRO A 15 39.18 13.66 10.83
N VAL A 16 38.39 13.14 9.89
CA VAL A 16 38.00 11.72 9.80
C VAL A 16 39.28 10.81 9.69
N ALA A 17 40.29 11.25 8.95
CA ALA A 17 41.57 10.54 8.82
C ALA A 17 42.31 10.32 10.16
N ASN A 18 42.03 11.12 11.17
CA ASN A 18 42.61 11.03 12.50
C ASN A 18 41.63 10.45 13.55
N GLY A 19 40.58 9.77 13.08
CA GLY A 19 39.57 9.13 13.92
C GLY A 19 38.45 10.06 14.45
N GLY A 20 38.41 11.31 14.01
CA GLY A 20 37.32 12.22 14.28
C GLY A 20 36.19 12.13 13.27
N THR A 21 35.06 12.78 13.55
CA THR A 21 33.95 12.85 12.60
C THR A 21 34.12 13.96 11.55
N GLY A 22 35.04 14.91 11.79
CA GLY A 22 35.21 16.10 10.95
C GLY A 22 34.03 17.10 11.08
N LEU A 23 33.08 16.83 11.96
CA LEU A 23 31.87 17.66 12.13
C LEU A 23 31.96 18.48 13.42
N THR A 24 31.56 19.74 13.34
CA THR A 24 31.38 20.63 14.49
C THR A 24 29.96 20.60 15.04
N SER A 25 29.00 20.10 14.25
CA SER A 25 27.59 19.97 14.61
C SER A 25 26.91 18.92 13.75
N GLY A 26 25.73 18.48 14.14
CA GLY A 26 24.86 17.59 13.40
C GLY A 26 23.39 18.02 13.54
N THR A 27 22.52 17.45 12.73
CA THR A 27 21.08 17.68 12.81
C THR A 27 20.42 16.59 13.67
N SER A 28 19.62 16.99 14.66
CA SER A 28 18.87 16.05 15.49
C SER A 28 18.02 15.11 14.63
N GLY A 29 18.01 13.81 14.96
CA GLY A 29 17.26 12.79 14.23
C GLY A 29 17.94 12.29 12.95
N GLN A 30 19.13 12.76 12.62
CA GLN A 30 19.92 12.27 11.47
C GLN A 30 21.03 11.31 11.91
N PHE A 31 21.44 10.45 10.99
CA PHE A 31 22.56 9.53 11.16
C PHE A 31 23.86 10.12 10.63
N LEU A 32 24.98 9.71 11.23
CA LEU A 32 26.29 10.00 10.67
C LEU A 32 26.57 9.06 9.52
N LYS A 33 26.75 9.61 8.32
CA LYS A 33 26.91 8.85 7.07
C LYS A 33 28.20 9.22 6.36
N PHE A 34 28.86 8.23 5.77
CA PHE A 34 29.90 8.51 4.78
C PHE A 34 29.27 9.04 3.50
N THR A 35 29.61 10.26 3.11
CA THR A 35 29.19 10.89 1.86
C THR A 35 30.29 10.91 0.80
N GLY A 36 31.47 10.37 1.15
CA GLY A 36 32.63 10.14 0.31
C GLY A 36 33.62 9.22 1.04
N SER A 37 34.74 8.87 0.41
CA SER A 37 35.74 7.98 0.99
C SER A 37 36.34 8.49 2.30
N THR A 38 36.38 9.80 2.51
CA THR A 38 36.98 10.47 3.67
C THR A 38 36.06 11.53 4.29
N THR A 39 34.80 11.59 3.90
CA THR A 39 33.87 12.63 4.34
C THR A 39 32.69 12.01 5.07
N LEU A 40 32.43 12.46 6.28
CA LEU A 40 31.21 12.16 7.04
C LEU A 40 30.29 13.38 7.05
N ALA A 41 28.99 13.15 6.95
CA ALA A 41 27.97 14.17 7.10
C ALA A 41 26.78 13.64 7.90
N SER A 42 26.08 14.53 8.57
CA SER A 42 24.75 14.24 9.13
C SER A 42 23.77 14.13 7.96
N ALA A 43 23.08 13.02 7.82
CA ALA A 43 22.12 12.77 6.74
C ALA A 43 20.93 11.98 7.24
N ALA A 44 19.74 12.31 6.72
CA ALA A 44 18.57 11.47 6.90
C ALA A 44 18.76 10.16 6.12
N ASP A 45 18.29 9.05 6.70
CA ASP A 45 18.23 7.76 6.02
C ASP A 45 16.77 7.41 5.76
N ASN A 46 16.25 7.88 4.64
CA ASN A 46 14.85 7.76 4.29
C ASN A 46 14.59 6.71 3.20
N ALA A 47 15.62 6.29 2.46
CA ALA A 47 15.46 5.37 1.34
C ALA A 47 14.97 3.99 1.79
N GLY A 48 13.89 3.51 1.20
CA GLY A 48 13.35 2.17 1.43
C GLY A 48 12.74 1.94 2.81
N LYS A 49 12.54 2.98 3.62
CA LYS A 49 11.89 2.84 4.94
C LYS A 49 10.39 2.84 4.83
N ILE A 50 9.76 2.00 5.64
CA ILE A 50 8.33 2.11 5.94
C ILE A 50 8.18 3.26 6.95
N ASN A 51 7.50 4.32 6.53
CA ASN A 51 7.31 5.52 7.34
C ASN A 51 6.03 5.46 8.18
N GLN A 52 4.95 4.96 7.58
CA GLN A 52 3.68 4.78 8.27
C GLN A 52 2.95 3.55 7.71
N VAL A 53 2.15 2.91 8.56
CA VAL A 53 1.32 1.74 8.19
C VAL A 53 -0.07 1.97 8.74
N ILE A 54 -1.08 1.81 7.90
CA ILE A 54 -2.49 1.95 8.28
C ILE A 54 -3.24 0.72 7.79
N GLN A 55 -4.03 0.12 8.68
CA GLN A 55 -4.84 -1.06 8.35
C GLN A 55 -6.32 -0.79 8.61
N GLY A 56 -7.15 -1.21 7.67
CA GLY A 56 -8.59 -1.31 7.81
C GLY A 56 -9.02 -2.78 7.79
N THR A 57 -10.09 -3.07 8.49
CA THR A 57 -10.68 -4.41 8.53
C THR A 57 -12.19 -4.31 8.38
N ARG A 58 -12.78 -5.33 7.77
CA ARG A 58 -14.22 -5.43 7.64
C ARG A 58 -14.71 -6.86 7.89
N ARG A 59 -15.88 -6.94 8.49
CA ARG A 59 -16.74 -8.14 8.56
C ARG A 59 -18.11 -7.80 7.98
N GLY A 60 -18.84 -8.79 7.58
CA GLY A 60 -20.18 -8.62 7.01
C GLY A 60 -20.19 -8.54 5.49
N GLU A 61 -21.21 -9.11 4.91
CA GLU A 61 -21.36 -9.28 3.47
C GLU A 61 -21.82 -7.99 2.79
N VAL A 62 -21.33 -7.79 1.57
CA VAL A 62 -21.82 -6.77 0.62
C VAL A 62 -22.10 -7.47 -0.69
N THR A 63 -23.20 -7.09 -1.33
CA THR A 63 -23.57 -7.61 -2.65
C THR A 63 -23.57 -6.52 -3.70
N THR A 64 -23.29 -6.91 -4.93
CA THR A 64 -23.55 -6.05 -6.09
C THR A 64 -24.15 -6.86 -7.23
N THR A 65 -25.02 -6.20 -7.99
CA THR A 65 -25.56 -6.71 -9.26
C THR A 65 -25.03 -5.93 -10.45
N SER A 66 -24.20 -4.92 -10.20
CA SER A 66 -23.64 -4.04 -11.22
C SER A 66 -22.49 -4.69 -11.94
N ASN A 67 -22.43 -4.55 -13.26
CA ASN A 67 -21.26 -4.89 -14.08
C ASN A 67 -20.25 -3.74 -14.19
N SER A 68 -20.45 -2.65 -13.44
CA SER A 68 -19.48 -1.59 -13.25
C SER A 68 -18.84 -1.71 -11.88
N PHE A 69 -17.53 -1.42 -11.77
CA PHE A 69 -16.84 -1.44 -10.49
C PHE A 69 -17.42 -0.43 -9.51
N SER A 70 -17.66 -0.88 -8.29
CA SER A 70 -18.12 -0.08 -7.17
C SER A 70 -17.13 -0.22 -6.01
N ALA A 71 -16.84 0.90 -5.35
CA ALA A 71 -15.93 0.91 -4.21
C ALA A 71 -16.59 0.32 -2.96
N PHE A 72 -15.84 -0.46 -2.22
CA PHE A 72 -16.24 -0.95 -0.91
C PHE A 72 -15.75 0.03 0.17
N THR A 73 -16.51 1.13 0.34
CA THR A 73 -16.12 2.24 1.21
C THR A 73 -15.94 1.85 2.68
N ASP A 74 -16.63 0.79 3.12
CA ASP A 74 -16.51 0.26 4.49
C ASP A 74 -15.21 -0.54 4.72
N LEU A 75 -14.46 -0.87 3.66
CA LEU A 75 -13.11 -1.39 3.73
C LEU A 75 -12.19 -0.43 2.99
N SER A 76 -11.94 0.72 3.58
CA SER A 76 -11.07 1.74 3.04
C SER A 76 -10.11 2.27 4.10
N VAL A 77 -8.96 2.72 3.66
CA VAL A 77 -7.96 3.39 4.50
C VAL A 77 -7.43 4.61 3.80
N SER A 78 -7.14 5.66 4.57
CA SER A 78 -6.54 6.88 4.06
C SER A 78 -5.14 7.06 4.61
N ILE A 79 -4.20 7.41 3.75
CA ILE A 79 -2.82 7.72 4.07
C ILE A 79 -2.43 9.03 3.40
N THR A 80 -1.66 9.86 4.10
CA THR A 80 -1.12 11.10 3.54
C THR A 80 0.37 10.94 3.33
N PRO A 81 0.85 10.80 2.07
CA PRO A 81 2.27 10.65 1.79
C PRO A 81 3.05 11.86 2.27
N THR A 82 4.21 11.64 2.88
CA THR A 82 5.07 12.72 3.42
C THR A 82 5.91 13.40 2.34
N ALA A 83 6.10 12.74 1.20
CA ALA A 83 6.78 13.28 0.02
C ALA A 83 6.09 12.85 -1.27
N THR A 84 6.21 13.65 -2.32
CA THR A 84 5.67 13.31 -3.66
C THR A 84 6.39 12.11 -4.28
N SER A 85 7.63 11.82 -3.86
CA SER A 85 8.40 10.64 -4.29
C SER A 85 8.02 9.37 -3.55
N SER A 86 7.30 9.45 -2.42
CA SER A 86 6.87 8.27 -1.65
C SER A 86 6.04 7.32 -2.50
N LYS A 87 6.25 6.02 -2.27
CA LYS A 87 5.41 4.94 -2.81
C LYS A 87 4.46 4.46 -1.73
N ILE A 88 3.30 3.95 -2.14
CA ILE A 88 2.35 3.34 -1.23
C ILE A 88 2.20 1.86 -1.61
N LEU A 89 2.68 0.98 -0.73
CA LEU A 89 2.40 -0.45 -0.84
C LEU A 89 0.98 -0.69 -0.31
N VAL A 90 0.13 -1.20 -1.17
CA VAL A 90 -1.27 -1.56 -0.87
C VAL A 90 -1.39 -3.07 -0.86
N GLU A 91 -1.82 -3.63 0.24
CA GLU A 91 -2.07 -5.06 0.42
C GLU A 91 -3.48 -5.24 0.91
N ALA A 92 -4.31 -5.92 0.14
CA ALA A 92 -5.68 -6.20 0.52
C ALA A 92 -6.00 -7.69 0.37
N GLU A 93 -6.86 -8.17 1.22
CA GLU A 93 -7.34 -9.52 1.20
C GLU A 93 -8.85 -9.53 1.42
N VAL A 94 -9.58 -9.92 0.40
CA VAL A 94 -11.04 -9.88 0.38
C VAL A 94 -11.59 -11.28 0.20
N HIS A 95 -12.49 -11.66 1.10
CA HIS A 95 -13.27 -12.88 0.95
C HIS A 95 -14.46 -12.61 0.03
N CYS A 96 -14.68 -13.47 -0.92
CA CYS A 96 -15.82 -13.37 -1.83
C CYS A 96 -16.38 -14.74 -2.17
N HIS A 97 -17.62 -14.74 -2.60
CA HIS A 97 -18.24 -15.90 -3.23
C HIS A 97 -19.20 -15.45 -4.34
N THR A 98 -19.52 -16.33 -5.23
CA THR A 98 -20.52 -16.11 -6.27
C THR A 98 -21.50 -17.28 -6.29
N ALA A 99 -22.72 -17.05 -6.76
CA ALA A 99 -23.63 -18.13 -7.05
C ALA A 99 -23.10 -19.01 -8.20
N ALA A 100 -23.57 -20.25 -8.28
CA ALA A 100 -23.18 -21.18 -9.32
C ALA A 100 -23.35 -20.57 -10.73
N GLY A 101 -22.31 -20.68 -11.55
CA GLY A 101 -22.31 -20.13 -12.91
C GLY A 101 -22.14 -18.61 -13.01
N GLN A 102 -21.94 -17.93 -11.89
CA GLN A 102 -21.69 -16.49 -11.85
C GLN A 102 -20.21 -16.19 -11.64
N ALA A 103 -19.77 -15.02 -12.09
CA ALA A 103 -18.43 -14.53 -11.85
C ALA A 103 -18.43 -13.10 -11.31
N ALA A 104 -17.38 -12.77 -10.58
CA ALA A 104 -17.11 -11.44 -10.07
C ALA A 104 -15.68 -11.03 -10.42
N TYR A 105 -15.44 -9.73 -10.41
CA TYR A 105 -14.13 -9.15 -10.62
C TYR A 105 -13.80 -8.21 -9.48
N MET A 106 -12.52 -8.12 -9.14
CA MET A 106 -12.01 -7.24 -8.10
C MET A 106 -10.81 -6.44 -8.59
N ASP A 107 -10.68 -5.23 -8.07
CA ASP A 107 -9.55 -4.36 -8.26
C ASP A 107 -9.31 -3.52 -6.99
N LEU A 108 -8.25 -2.74 -7.01
CA LEU A 108 -7.96 -1.71 -6.02
C LEU A 108 -8.19 -0.33 -6.64
N GLN A 109 -8.71 0.59 -5.84
CA GLN A 109 -8.93 1.97 -6.22
C GLN A 109 -8.18 2.91 -5.29
N ARG A 110 -7.62 3.97 -5.85
CA ARG A 110 -7.15 5.15 -5.13
C ARG A 110 -8.01 6.36 -5.44
N VAL A 111 -8.37 7.12 -4.40
CA VAL A 111 -8.99 8.44 -4.50
C VAL A 111 -8.06 9.46 -3.86
N ILE A 112 -7.58 10.45 -4.61
CA ILE A 112 -6.80 11.57 -4.07
C ILE A 112 -7.77 12.64 -3.61
N SER A 113 -7.60 13.16 -2.40
CA SER A 113 -8.46 14.25 -1.86
C SER A 113 -8.38 15.49 -2.73
N GLY A 114 -9.53 15.94 -3.23
CA GLY A 114 -9.62 17.06 -4.18
C GLY A 114 -9.11 16.76 -5.60
N GLY A 115 -8.80 15.48 -5.90
CA GLY A 115 -8.21 15.05 -7.17
C GLY A 115 -8.95 13.89 -7.83
N SER A 116 -8.18 13.03 -8.50
CA SER A 116 -8.70 11.95 -9.33
C SER A 116 -8.98 10.67 -8.56
N THR A 117 -9.92 9.89 -9.10
CA THR A 117 -10.11 8.48 -8.79
C THR A 117 -9.41 7.63 -9.84
N THR A 118 -8.62 6.65 -9.41
CA THR A 118 -7.85 5.77 -10.29
C THR A 118 -8.04 4.32 -9.84
N GLN A 119 -8.39 3.43 -10.76
CA GLN A 119 -8.27 1.98 -10.56
C GLN A 119 -6.82 1.58 -10.81
N LEU A 120 -6.24 0.76 -9.94
CA LEU A 120 -4.79 0.56 -9.91
C LEU A 120 -4.30 -0.51 -10.89
N ALA A 121 -5.04 -1.58 -11.05
CA ALA A 121 -4.67 -2.69 -11.93
C ALA A 121 -5.56 -2.82 -13.16
N TYR A 122 -6.65 -2.06 -13.22
CA TYR A 122 -7.56 -2.09 -14.35
C TYR A 122 -6.92 -1.44 -15.58
N THR A 123 -6.86 -2.20 -16.67
CA THR A 123 -6.59 -1.67 -18.01
C THR A 123 -7.81 -1.92 -18.89
N ALA A 124 -8.25 -0.89 -19.62
CA ALA A 124 -9.37 -0.99 -20.54
C ALA A 124 -8.92 -1.66 -21.84
N ASP A 125 -8.55 -2.93 -21.78
CA ASP A 125 -8.24 -3.72 -22.96
C ASP A 125 -9.51 -4.34 -23.56
N ASN A 126 -9.54 -4.46 -24.88
CA ASN A 126 -10.66 -5.02 -25.64
C ASN A 126 -11.05 -6.46 -25.29
N ASN A 127 -10.40 -7.08 -24.33
CA ASN A 127 -10.59 -8.48 -23.96
C ASN A 127 -11.01 -8.68 -22.50
N ALA A 128 -11.73 -7.73 -21.92
CA ALA A 128 -12.69 -7.88 -20.82
C ALA A 128 -12.24 -8.50 -19.50
N ILE A 129 -10.95 -8.69 -19.21
CA ILE A 129 -10.51 -9.33 -17.97
C ILE A 129 -9.51 -8.41 -17.28
N GLN A 130 -9.94 -7.84 -16.15
CA GLN A 130 -9.35 -6.60 -15.71
C GLN A 130 -9.33 -6.50 -14.20
N GLY A 131 -8.17 -6.13 -13.66
CA GLY A 131 -7.94 -6.04 -12.24
C GLY A 131 -7.18 -7.25 -11.70
N PHE A 132 -7.22 -7.42 -10.40
CA PHE A 132 -6.52 -8.49 -9.68
C PHE A 132 -7.17 -9.86 -9.78
N SER A 133 -8.43 -9.92 -10.14
CA SER A 133 -9.15 -11.19 -10.17
C SER A 133 -9.71 -11.47 -11.55
N TYR A 134 -9.17 -12.51 -12.10
CA TYR A 134 -9.73 -13.19 -13.26
C TYR A 134 -10.90 -14.04 -12.79
N ARG A 135 -12.13 -13.67 -13.23
CA ARG A 135 -13.33 -14.48 -13.13
C ARG A 135 -13.39 -15.40 -11.90
N ILE A 136 -13.74 -14.83 -10.78
CA ILE A 136 -14.06 -15.61 -9.57
C ILE A 136 -15.40 -16.26 -9.82
N GLY A 137 -15.38 -17.46 -10.36
CA GLY A 137 -16.60 -18.18 -10.65
C GLY A 137 -16.33 -19.69 -10.66
N PHE A 138 -17.22 -20.46 -10.08
CA PHE A 138 -17.17 -21.91 -10.16
C PHE A 138 -17.91 -22.37 -11.41
N ALA A 139 -17.19 -23.04 -12.30
CA ALA A 139 -17.79 -23.73 -13.42
C ALA A 139 -18.79 -24.76 -12.89
N ASN A 140 -20.04 -24.51 -13.21
CA ASN A 140 -21.12 -25.48 -13.30
C ASN A 140 -21.11 -26.64 -12.27
N THR A 141 -21.22 -26.31 -10.97
CA THR A 141 -21.70 -27.32 -10.03
C THR A 141 -23.23 -27.25 -10.05
N THR A 142 -23.87 -28.29 -10.53
CA THR A 142 -25.33 -28.51 -10.51
C THR A 142 -25.89 -28.63 -9.10
N SER A 143 -25.10 -28.30 -8.09
CA SER A 143 -25.49 -28.31 -6.68
C SER A 143 -25.97 -26.92 -6.28
N ALA A 144 -27.19 -26.81 -5.84
CA ALA A 144 -27.82 -25.61 -5.30
C ALA A 144 -27.07 -25.01 -4.08
N ASN A 145 -26.00 -25.65 -3.61
CA ASN A 145 -25.16 -25.27 -2.47
C ASN A 145 -23.67 -25.13 -2.83
N GLY A 146 -23.32 -25.06 -4.10
CA GLY A 146 -21.93 -24.91 -4.57
C GLY A 146 -21.40 -23.48 -4.40
N LEU A 147 -21.49 -22.92 -3.20
CA LEU A 147 -20.84 -21.65 -2.87
C LEU A 147 -19.35 -21.91 -2.66
N GLY A 148 -18.55 -21.50 -3.62
CA GLY A 148 -17.10 -21.46 -3.42
C GLY A 148 -16.70 -20.17 -2.74
N TYR A 149 -16.18 -20.32 -1.55
CA TYR A 149 -15.57 -19.19 -0.83
C TYR A 149 -14.13 -19.04 -1.26
N LEU A 150 -13.78 -17.89 -1.76
CA LEU A 150 -12.42 -17.55 -2.17
C LEU A 150 -11.89 -16.38 -1.35
N ARG A 151 -10.59 -16.41 -1.18
CA ARG A 151 -9.81 -15.34 -0.58
C ARG A 151 -8.95 -14.76 -1.69
N ILE A 152 -9.15 -13.48 -2.01
CA ILE A 152 -8.47 -12.79 -3.10
C ILE A 152 -7.40 -11.88 -2.51
N PRO A 153 -6.12 -12.25 -2.60
CA PRO A 153 -5.03 -11.37 -2.27
C PRO A 153 -4.80 -10.38 -3.42
N MET A 154 -4.58 -9.13 -3.06
CA MET A 154 -4.27 -8.04 -3.99
C MET A 154 -3.09 -7.25 -3.43
N THR A 155 -2.01 -7.14 -4.18
CA THR A 155 -0.82 -6.37 -3.78
C THR A 155 -0.43 -5.42 -4.90
N TRP A 156 -0.25 -4.15 -4.58
CA TRP A 156 0.13 -3.11 -5.53
C TRP A 156 1.07 -2.09 -4.90
N LEU A 157 2.13 -1.73 -5.62
CA LEU A 157 3.00 -0.63 -5.25
C LEU A 157 2.63 0.60 -6.07
N ASP A 158 1.88 1.49 -5.47
CA ASP A 158 1.37 2.71 -6.11
C ASP A 158 2.36 3.87 -6.03
N SER A 159 2.26 4.77 -7.00
CA SER A 159 3.01 6.03 -7.08
C SER A 159 2.02 7.18 -7.17
N PRO A 160 1.47 7.67 -6.07
CA PRO A 160 0.43 8.69 -6.08
C PRO A 160 0.96 10.08 -6.53
N ASN A 161 2.26 10.32 -6.42
CA ASN A 161 2.95 11.57 -6.80
C ASN A 161 2.33 12.82 -6.15
N THR A 162 1.87 12.69 -4.91
CA THR A 162 1.21 13.77 -4.17
C THR A 162 1.49 13.66 -2.68
N THR A 163 1.34 14.77 -1.97
CA THR A 163 1.27 14.84 -0.50
C THR A 163 -0.16 15.08 0.00
N SER A 164 -1.16 15.04 -0.88
CA SER A 164 -2.58 15.04 -0.49
C SER A 164 -2.98 13.67 0.05
N ALA A 165 -4.01 13.63 0.90
CA ALA A 165 -4.54 12.37 1.41
C ALA A 165 -5.03 11.47 0.26
N CYS A 166 -4.61 10.22 0.29
CA CYS A 166 -4.98 9.17 -0.65
C CYS A 166 -5.81 8.12 0.08
N THR A 167 -7.03 7.88 -0.37
CA THR A 167 -7.89 6.82 0.15
C THR A 167 -7.83 5.63 -0.78
N TYR A 168 -7.51 4.47 -0.23
CA TYR A 168 -7.46 3.19 -0.94
C TYR A 168 -8.59 2.30 -0.49
N SER A 169 -9.22 1.63 -1.44
CA SER A 169 -10.30 0.65 -1.19
C SER A 169 -10.30 -0.45 -2.23
N PRO A 170 -10.68 -1.68 -1.89
CA PRO A 170 -11.09 -2.65 -2.89
C PRO A 170 -12.34 -2.17 -3.62
N VAL A 171 -12.43 -2.56 -4.89
CA VAL A 171 -13.61 -2.36 -5.73
C VAL A 171 -14.03 -3.70 -6.34
N GLY A 172 -15.29 -3.87 -6.58
CA GLY A 172 -15.80 -5.11 -7.17
C GLY A 172 -16.97 -4.87 -8.12
N LYS A 173 -17.16 -5.81 -9.03
CA LYS A 173 -18.32 -5.84 -9.96
C LYS A 173 -18.76 -7.27 -10.21
N SER A 174 -20.02 -7.44 -10.62
CA SER A 174 -20.51 -8.68 -11.22
C SER A 174 -20.04 -8.79 -12.68
N GLU A 175 -19.87 -10.00 -13.20
CA GLU A 175 -19.58 -10.23 -14.63
C GLU A 175 -20.76 -9.80 -15.47
N THR A 176 -21.97 -10.17 -15.07
CA THR A 176 -23.20 -9.91 -15.82
C THR A 176 -24.10 -8.99 -15.02
N ASN A 177 -24.59 -7.94 -15.64
CA ASN A 177 -25.53 -7.01 -15.02
C ASN A 177 -26.80 -7.76 -14.57
N GLY A 178 -27.26 -7.45 -13.35
CA GLY A 178 -28.42 -8.09 -12.73
C GLY A 178 -28.11 -9.41 -11.99
N GLN A 179 -26.90 -9.96 -12.12
CA GLN A 179 -26.48 -11.14 -11.38
C GLN A 179 -25.79 -10.74 -10.08
N THR A 180 -26.09 -11.42 -8.99
CA THR A 180 -25.57 -11.06 -7.67
C THR A 180 -24.20 -11.67 -7.43
N SER A 181 -23.23 -10.83 -7.11
CA SER A 181 -21.92 -11.20 -6.57
C SER A 181 -21.80 -10.76 -5.12
N TYR A 182 -21.14 -11.57 -4.32
CA TYR A 182 -21.05 -11.41 -2.87
C TYR A 182 -19.59 -11.18 -2.47
N PHE A 183 -19.37 -10.16 -1.67
CA PHE A 183 -18.05 -9.80 -1.14
C PHE A 183 -18.10 -9.72 0.37
N PHE A 184 -16.95 -9.93 1.04
CA PHE A 184 -16.84 -9.90 2.50
C PHE A 184 -17.73 -10.95 3.18
N ASN A 185 -17.51 -12.20 2.85
CA ASN A 185 -18.30 -13.31 3.38
C ASN A 185 -18.51 -13.24 4.89
N ASN A 186 -19.73 -13.51 5.32
CA ASN A 186 -20.16 -13.53 6.73
C ASN A 186 -19.21 -14.30 7.66
N GLY A 187 -18.68 -13.57 8.66
CA GLY A 187 -17.81 -14.14 9.69
C GLY A 187 -16.32 -14.08 9.41
N ASN A 188 -15.89 -13.99 8.15
CA ASN A 188 -14.47 -13.83 7.80
C ASN A 188 -14.06 -12.35 7.83
N ILE A 189 -12.79 -12.11 8.21
CA ILE A 189 -12.21 -10.77 8.20
C ILE A 189 -11.56 -10.55 6.85
N SER A 190 -12.01 -9.51 6.13
CA SER A 190 -11.27 -8.92 5.02
C SER A 190 -10.45 -7.73 5.52
N THR A 191 -9.29 -7.53 4.93
CA THR A 191 -8.32 -6.51 5.36
C THR A 191 -7.83 -5.69 4.20
N ILE A 192 -7.45 -4.45 4.49
CA ILE A 192 -6.59 -3.63 3.63
C ILE A 192 -5.52 -2.98 4.48
N THR A 193 -4.27 -3.07 4.05
CA THR A 193 -3.13 -2.42 4.69
C THR A 193 -2.44 -1.55 3.66
N VAL A 194 -2.11 -0.32 4.04
CA VAL A 194 -1.29 0.58 3.23
C VAL A 194 -0.06 0.98 4.01
N SER A 195 1.09 0.94 3.34
CA SER A 195 2.39 1.29 3.92
C SER A 195 3.08 2.33 3.05
N GLU A 196 3.46 3.47 3.63
CA GLU A 196 4.29 4.44 2.93
C GLU A 196 5.74 3.97 2.90
N VAL A 197 6.27 3.82 1.71
CA VAL A 197 7.68 3.51 1.43
C VAL A 197 8.37 4.78 0.97
N LEU A 198 9.32 5.27 1.76
CA LEU A 198 10.11 6.46 1.41
C LEU A 198 11.11 6.12 0.31
N ALA A 199 11.24 7.00 -0.68
CA ALA A 199 12.18 6.89 -1.80
C ALA A 199 13.41 7.75 -1.57
#